data_cc675df9d08a35d4e976ea02ed40d46d
#
_entry.id   cc675df9d08a35d4e976ea02ed40d46d
#
_cell.length_a   1.000
_cell.length_b   1.000
_cell.length_c   1.000
_cell.angle_alpha   90.00
_cell.angle_beta   90.00
_cell.angle_gamma   90.00
#
_symmetry.space_group_name_H-M   'P 1'
#
loop_
_entity.id
_entity.type
_entity.pdbx_description
1 polymer ?
#
loop_
_entity_poly.entity_id
_entity_poly.type
_entity_poly.pdbx_seq_one_letter_code
_entity_poly.pdbx_strand_id
1 'polypeptide(L)'
;MLTFLRTYNKPIYIALLLTLTLCLLCDYIPALAVLSSWVTPPVALFLGLVFALTCGQAYPTFNKTVSKKLLQYSVIGLGFGMNLHASLASGKEGMLFTIVSVFGTLLIGMLIGCKLLKINRNTAYLISSGTAICGGSAIAAIGPIIKAKDSDMSMALATIFILNAIALFLFPALGHWLGMTQQEFGTWAAIAIHDTSSVVGAGAAYGEEALQVATTIKLTRALWIIPLALLTAVIFRSEGKKISIPWFILFFIVAMLLNTYVLTDIPQVGQFIYGIARKGLVITMFFIGASLSIDTIKSVGIRPLLQGILLWLVISAGSLAYIL
;
A
#
# COMPACT_ATOMS: atom_id res chain seq x y z
N MET A 1 -23.86 22.18 -11.80
CA MET A 1 -23.80 20.85 -11.16
C MET A 1 -22.57 20.67 -10.26
N LEU A 2 -21.35 20.87 -10.76
CA LEU A 2 -20.12 20.74 -9.94
C LEU A 2 -20.05 21.72 -8.76
N THR A 3 -20.53 22.94 -8.90
CA THR A 3 -20.58 23.93 -7.81
C THR A 3 -21.52 23.48 -6.70
N PHE A 4 -22.68 22.94 -7.04
CA PHE A 4 -23.63 22.36 -6.08
C PHE A 4 -23.02 21.19 -5.32
N LEU A 5 -22.38 20.24 -6.01
CA LEU A 5 -21.71 19.08 -5.41
C LEU A 5 -20.60 19.52 -4.42
N ARG A 6 -19.86 20.57 -4.72
CA ARG A 6 -18.83 21.11 -3.85
C ARG A 6 -19.39 21.81 -2.60
N THR A 7 -20.55 22.44 -2.72
CA THR A 7 -21.23 23.06 -1.57
C THR A 7 -21.74 22.03 -0.57
N TYR A 8 -22.23 20.88 -1.06
CA TYR A 8 -22.76 19.79 -0.25
C TYR A 8 -21.78 18.63 -0.06
N ASN A 9 -20.46 18.86 -0.18
CA ASN A 9 -19.46 17.81 -0.12
C ASN A 9 -19.48 17.03 1.21
N LYS A 10 -19.66 17.69 2.36
CA LYS A 10 -19.69 17.03 3.68
C LYS A 10 -20.86 16.07 3.85
N PRO A 11 -22.14 16.46 3.61
CA PRO A 11 -23.25 15.51 3.69
C PRO A 11 -23.16 14.37 2.67
N ILE A 12 -22.70 14.63 1.44
CA ILE A 12 -22.48 13.56 0.44
C ILE A 12 -21.42 12.57 0.92
N TYR A 13 -20.31 13.08 1.49
CA TYR A 13 -19.26 12.23 2.05
C TYR A 13 -19.78 11.33 3.16
N ILE A 14 -20.52 11.88 4.12
CA ILE A 14 -21.10 11.13 5.23
C ILE A 14 -22.10 10.10 4.72
N ALA A 15 -22.96 10.46 3.77
CA ALA A 15 -23.92 9.54 3.16
C ALA A 15 -23.21 8.36 2.46
N LEU A 16 -22.18 8.63 1.66
CA LEU A 16 -21.37 7.58 1.00
C LEU A 16 -20.70 6.66 2.01
N LEU A 17 -20.09 7.21 3.07
CA LEU A 17 -19.42 6.44 4.10
C LEU A 17 -20.41 5.57 4.87
N LEU A 18 -21.57 6.12 5.25
CA LEU A 18 -22.64 5.36 5.92
C LEU A 18 -23.18 4.25 5.04
N THR A 19 -23.47 4.53 3.77
CA THR A 19 -23.95 3.52 2.81
C THR A 19 -22.94 2.39 2.65
N LEU A 20 -21.65 2.73 2.46
CA LEU A 20 -20.57 1.75 2.35
C LEU A 20 -20.48 0.88 3.61
N THR A 21 -20.52 1.51 4.80
CA THR A 21 -20.45 0.79 6.08
C THR A 21 -21.67 -0.10 6.29
N LEU A 22 -22.88 0.36 5.98
CA LEU A 22 -24.10 -0.42 6.06
C LEU A 22 -24.06 -1.61 5.11
N CYS A 23 -23.64 -1.43 3.85
CA CYS A 23 -23.46 -2.52 2.91
C CYS A 23 -22.50 -3.60 3.41
N LEU A 24 -21.39 -3.20 4.04
CA LEU A 24 -20.45 -4.15 4.64
C LEU A 24 -21.03 -4.89 5.86
N LEU A 25 -21.93 -4.26 6.62
CA LEU A 25 -22.61 -4.88 7.74
C LEU A 25 -23.72 -5.85 7.27
N CYS A 26 -24.26 -5.67 6.05
CA CYS A 26 -25.24 -6.60 5.45
C CYS A 26 -24.70 -8.02 5.29
N ASP A 27 -23.40 -8.22 5.32
CA ASP A 27 -22.76 -9.55 5.29
C ASP A 27 -23.19 -10.47 6.45
N TYR A 28 -23.56 -9.88 7.58
CA TYR A 28 -24.07 -10.64 8.74
C TYR A 28 -25.55 -11.06 8.60
N ILE A 29 -26.23 -10.60 7.54
CA ILE A 29 -27.64 -10.92 7.26
C ILE A 29 -27.68 -11.71 5.95
N PRO A 30 -27.93 -13.03 5.95
CA PRO A 30 -27.85 -13.89 4.76
C PRO A 30 -28.64 -13.37 3.55
N ALA A 31 -29.82 -12.80 3.79
CA ALA A 31 -30.67 -12.24 2.73
C ALA A 31 -30.07 -10.99 2.04
N LEU A 32 -29.13 -10.30 2.68
CA LEU A 32 -28.51 -9.05 2.20
C LEU A 32 -27.02 -9.20 1.87
N ALA A 33 -26.45 -10.38 2.04
CA ALA A 33 -25.04 -10.67 1.80
C ALA A 33 -24.57 -10.35 0.36
N VAL A 34 -25.50 -10.41 -0.62
CA VAL A 34 -25.24 -10.00 -2.01
C VAL A 34 -24.81 -8.53 -2.10
N LEU A 35 -25.32 -7.65 -1.24
CA LEU A 35 -24.95 -6.23 -1.24
C LEU A 35 -23.47 -6.03 -0.80
N SER A 36 -22.99 -6.82 0.15
CA SER A 36 -21.60 -6.74 0.61
C SER A 36 -20.61 -7.21 -0.45
N SER A 37 -20.98 -8.19 -1.30
CA SER A 37 -20.10 -8.74 -2.33
C SER A 37 -19.71 -7.70 -3.42
N TRP A 38 -20.55 -6.69 -3.64
CA TRP A 38 -20.26 -5.58 -4.56
C TRP A 38 -19.29 -4.55 -3.98
N VAL A 39 -19.15 -4.50 -2.65
CA VAL A 39 -18.32 -3.51 -1.95
C VAL A 39 -16.91 -4.07 -1.77
N THR A 40 -16.16 -4.10 -2.86
CA THR A 40 -14.76 -4.55 -2.88
C THR A 40 -13.78 -3.39 -2.62
N PRO A 41 -12.52 -3.65 -2.23
CA PRO A 41 -11.52 -2.61 -2.03
C PRO A 41 -11.32 -1.67 -3.23
N PRO A 42 -11.25 -2.16 -4.50
CA PRO A 42 -11.19 -1.29 -5.67
C PRO A 42 -12.43 -0.41 -5.86
N VAL A 43 -13.62 -0.95 -5.62
CA VAL A 43 -14.88 -0.18 -5.72
C VAL A 43 -14.90 0.93 -4.67
N ALA A 44 -14.52 0.65 -3.44
CA ALA A 44 -14.45 1.65 -2.38
C ALA A 44 -13.42 2.75 -2.70
N LEU A 45 -12.24 2.40 -3.21
CA LEU A 45 -11.24 3.37 -3.67
C LEU A 45 -11.79 4.24 -4.81
N PHE A 46 -12.42 3.60 -5.82
CA PHE A 46 -12.99 4.31 -6.96
C PHE A 46 -14.06 5.30 -6.53
N LEU A 47 -14.97 4.90 -5.65
CA LEU A 47 -15.99 5.79 -5.08
C LEU A 47 -15.36 6.98 -4.34
N GLY A 48 -14.34 6.74 -3.52
CA GLY A 48 -13.59 7.79 -2.86
C GLY A 48 -12.90 8.73 -3.84
N LEU A 49 -12.29 8.19 -4.89
CA LEU A 49 -11.62 8.98 -5.93
C LEU A 49 -12.62 9.83 -6.72
N VAL A 50 -13.74 9.25 -7.18
CA VAL A 50 -14.79 9.99 -7.88
C VAL A 50 -15.35 11.10 -7.01
N PHE A 51 -15.58 10.82 -5.72
CA PHE A 51 -15.99 11.85 -4.75
C PHE A 51 -14.95 12.99 -4.69
N ALA A 52 -13.66 12.67 -4.51
CA ALA A 52 -12.60 13.67 -4.38
C ALA A 52 -12.47 14.54 -5.64
N LEU A 53 -12.60 13.95 -6.84
CA LEU A 53 -12.50 14.66 -8.11
C LEU A 53 -13.73 15.52 -8.43
N THR A 54 -14.92 15.11 -8.01
CA THR A 54 -16.19 15.81 -8.32
C THR A 54 -16.59 16.79 -7.23
N CYS A 55 -16.60 16.33 -5.97
CA CYS A 55 -17.07 17.10 -4.81
C CYS A 55 -15.92 17.83 -4.08
N GLY A 56 -14.66 17.48 -4.38
CA GLY A 56 -13.50 17.98 -3.65
C GLY A 56 -13.26 17.24 -2.33
N GLN A 57 -12.28 17.70 -1.55
CA GLN A 57 -11.93 17.06 -0.27
C GLN A 57 -12.83 17.59 0.87
N ALA A 58 -13.65 16.71 1.46
CA ALA A 58 -14.52 17.09 2.58
C ALA A 58 -13.74 17.20 3.92
N TYR A 59 -12.90 16.21 4.23
CA TYR A 59 -12.17 16.09 5.50
C TYR A 59 -10.72 15.60 5.30
N PRO A 60 -9.83 16.39 4.68
CA PRO A 60 -8.51 15.88 4.25
C PRO A 60 -7.63 15.39 5.41
N THR A 61 -7.56 16.13 6.50
CA THR A 61 -6.76 15.76 7.69
C THR A 61 -7.31 14.51 8.38
N PHE A 62 -8.63 14.40 8.51
CA PHE A 62 -9.31 13.24 9.08
C PHE A 62 -9.04 12.00 8.21
N ASN A 63 -9.28 12.09 6.91
CA ASN A 63 -9.07 10.98 5.97
C ASN A 63 -7.63 10.47 6.02
N LYS A 64 -6.64 11.37 6.00
CA LYS A 64 -5.22 11.01 6.09
C LYS A 64 -4.86 10.31 7.40
N THR A 65 -5.40 10.78 8.52
CA THR A 65 -5.11 10.22 9.84
C THR A 65 -5.81 8.88 10.05
N VAL A 66 -7.10 8.81 9.71
CA VAL A 66 -7.93 7.63 9.91
C VAL A 66 -7.53 6.52 8.96
N SER A 67 -7.31 6.81 7.67
CA SER A 67 -6.86 5.79 6.71
C SER A 67 -5.57 5.12 7.15
N LYS A 68 -4.58 5.89 7.62
CA LYS A 68 -3.32 5.34 8.11
C LYS A 68 -3.50 4.40 9.31
N LYS A 69 -4.28 4.83 10.32
CA LYS A 69 -4.52 4.03 11.53
C LYS A 69 -5.38 2.79 11.22
N LEU A 70 -6.46 2.98 10.46
CA LEU A 70 -7.37 1.90 10.11
C LEU A 70 -6.67 0.84 9.25
N LEU A 71 -5.80 1.26 8.32
CA LEU A 71 -4.95 0.35 7.58
C LEU A 71 -4.06 -0.49 8.51
N GLN A 72 -3.38 0.16 9.46
CA GLN A 72 -2.50 -0.54 10.40
C GLN A 72 -3.26 -1.57 11.22
N TYR A 73 -4.43 -1.22 11.77
CA TYR A 73 -5.27 -2.16 12.53
C TYR A 73 -5.85 -3.27 11.64
N SER A 74 -6.27 -2.95 10.41
CA SER A 74 -6.73 -3.96 9.46
C SER A 74 -5.62 -4.94 9.11
N VAL A 75 -4.41 -4.46 8.84
CA VAL A 75 -3.26 -5.33 8.56
C VAL A 75 -2.95 -6.24 9.76
N ILE A 76 -2.98 -5.73 10.99
CA ILE A 76 -2.80 -6.58 12.19
C ILE A 76 -3.88 -7.66 12.22
N GLY A 77 -5.15 -7.29 12.00
CA GLY A 77 -6.27 -8.22 11.99
C GLY A 77 -6.19 -9.28 10.88
N LEU A 78 -5.61 -8.94 9.71
CA LEU A 78 -5.35 -9.93 8.66
C LEU A 78 -4.39 -11.04 9.11
N GLY A 79 -3.48 -10.77 10.06
CA GLY A 79 -2.58 -11.76 10.65
C GLY A 79 -3.32 -12.94 11.30
N PHE A 80 -4.54 -12.72 11.81
CA PHE A 80 -5.39 -13.79 12.37
C PHE A 80 -6.00 -14.73 11.31
N GLY A 81 -5.90 -14.41 10.03
CA GLY A 81 -6.28 -15.31 8.92
C GLY A 81 -5.11 -16.09 8.34
N MET A 82 -3.89 -15.98 8.91
CA MET A 82 -2.67 -16.48 8.29
C MET A 82 -1.97 -17.52 9.17
N ASN A 83 -1.29 -18.48 8.52
CA ASN A 83 -0.46 -19.48 9.19
C ASN A 83 1.03 -19.10 9.08
N LEU A 84 1.73 -19.11 10.23
CA LEU A 84 3.15 -18.72 10.29
C LEU A 84 4.04 -19.61 9.41
N HIS A 85 3.82 -20.92 9.41
CA HIS A 85 4.67 -21.86 8.67
C HIS A 85 4.53 -21.65 7.16
N ALA A 86 3.30 -21.50 6.66
CA ALA A 86 3.04 -21.20 5.26
C ALA A 86 3.64 -19.83 4.85
N SER A 87 3.51 -18.83 5.72
CA SER A 87 4.06 -17.49 5.50
C SER A 87 5.58 -17.46 5.47
N LEU A 88 6.25 -18.25 6.33
CA LEU A 88 7.70 -18.38 6.33
C LEU A 88 8.21 -19.12 5.09
N ALA A 89 7.49 -20.15 4.61
CA ALA A 89 7.85 -20.85 3.38
C ALA A 89 7.84 -19.89 2.18
N SER A 90 6.74 -19.16 1.98
CA SER A 90 6.63 -18.15 0.92
C SER A 90 7.65 -17.01 1.06
N GLY A 91 8.01 -16.62 2.29
CA GLY A 91 8.99 -15.58 2.57
C GLY A 91 10.42 -15.98 2.23
N LYS A 92 10.80 -17.24 2.44
CA LYS A 92 12.17 -17.72 2.16
C LYS A 92 12.50 -17.73 0.67
N GLU A 93 11.58 -18.17 -0.17
CA GLU A 93 11.76 -18.21 -1.63
C GLU A 93 12.00 -16.83 -2.23
N GLY A 94 11.34 -15.78 -1.67
CA GLY A 94 11.48 -14.41 -2.17
C GLY A 94 12.60 -13.57 -1.53
N MET A 95 13.33 -14.10 -0.51
CA MET A 95 14.25 -13.25 0.27
C MET A 95 15.47 -12.78 -0.54
N LEU A 96 16.12 -13.67 -1.30
CA LEU A 96 17.25 -13.29 -2.16
C LEU A 96 16.82 -12.29 -3.23
N PHE A 97 15.68 -12.55 -3.88
CA PHE A 97 15.11 -11.63 -4.85
C PHE A 97 14.80 -10.25 -4.20
N THR A 98 14.29 -10.24 -2.96
CA THR A 98 14.02 -9.00 -2.21
C THR A 98 15.29 -8.18 -2.02
N ILE A 99 16.40 -8.81 -1.62
CA ILE A 99 17.70 -8.13 -1.45
C ILE A 99 18.14 -7.50 -2.77
N VAL A 100 18.21 -8.32 -3.82
CA VAL A 100 18.63 -7.86 -5.16
C VAL A 100 17.73 -6.75 -5.68
N SER A 101 16.40 -6.90 -5.54
CA SER A 101 15.45 -5.89 -6.00
C SER A 101 15.51 -4.59 -5.21
N VAL A 102 15.74 -4.62 -3.88
CA VAL A 102 15.84 -3.40 -3.06
C VAL A 102 17.07 -2.60 -3.46
N PHE A 103 18.25 -3.23 -3.47
CA PHE A 103 19.47 -2.53 -3.81
C PHE A 103 19.55 -2.17 -5.31
N GLY A 104 19.07 -3.07 -6.18
CA GLY A 104 18.98 -2.80 -7.62
C GLY A 104 18.06 -1.61 -7.92
N THR A 105 16.89 -1.54 -7.29
CA THR A 105 15.96 -0.42 -7.46
C THR A 105 16.56 0.90 -6.96
N LEU A 106 17.28 0.89 -5.83
CA LEU A 106 17.97 2.07 -5.34
C LEU A 106 19.05 2.55 -6.32
N LEU A 107 19.88 1.64 -6.81
CA LEU A 107 20.96 1.96 -7.75
C LEU A 107 20.40 2.50 -9.07
N ILE A 108 19.49 1.76 -9.69
CA ILE A 108 18.86 2.14 -10.96
C ILE A 108 18.09 3.45 -10.79
N GLY A 109 17.37 3.62 -9.68
CA GLY A 109 16.60 4.83 -9.39
C GLY A 109 17.47 6.06 -9.23
N MET A 110 18.62 5.93 -8.59
CA MET A 110 19.59 7.04 -8.48
C MET A 110 20.22 7.37 -9.83
N LEU A 111 20.52 6.36 -10.66
CA LEU A 111 21.03 6.59 -12.02
C LEU A 111 19.98 7.29 -12.89
N ILE A 112 18.74 6.80 -12.91
CA ILE A 112 17.63 7.42 -13.67
C ILE A 112 17.37 8.84 -13.13
N GLY A 113 17.17 8.99 -11.83
CA GLY A 113 16.80 10.26 -11.22
C GLY A 113 17.87 11.33 -11.37
N CYS A 114 19.11 11.05 -10.96
CA CYS A 114 20.16 12.05 -10.93
C CYS A 114 20.86 12.24 -12.29
N LYS A 115 21.18 11.15 -13.01
CA LYS A 115 21.93 11.27 -14.27
C LYS A 115 21.07 11.51 -15.46
N LEU A 116 19.95 10.75 -15.62
CA LEU A 116 19.08 10.85 -16.80
C LEU A 116 18.11 12.04 -16.68
N LEU A 117 17.36 12.13 -15.57
CA LEU A 117 16.28 13.11 -15.40
C LEU A 117 16.75 14.39 -14.69
N LYS A 118 18.00 14.42 -14.18
CA LYS A 118 18.58 15.58 -13.48
C LYS A 118 17.70 16.10 -12.33
N ILE A 119 17.13 15.18 -11.55
CA ILE A 119 16.34 15.47 -10.36
C ILE A 119 17.27 15.73 -9.18
N ASN A 120 16.82 16.54 -8.21
CA ASN A 120 17.51 16.73 -6.95
C ASN A 120 17.79 15.36 -6.29
N ARG A 121 19.02 15.19 -5.79
CA ARG A 121 19.50 13.95 -5.17
C ARG A 121 18.58 13.43 -4.07
N ASN A 122 18.05 14.32 -3.21
CA ASN A 122 17.17 13.93 -2.12
C ASN A 122 15.83 13.40 -2.64
N THR A 123 15.19 14.11 -3.58
CA THR A 123 13.95 13.66 -4.21
C THR A 123 14.15 12.32 -4.93
N ALA A 124 15.22 12.19 -5.72
CA ALA A 124 15.54 10.95 -6.44
C ALA A 124 15.78 9.78 -5.49
N TYR A 125 16.48 10.01 -4.36
CA TYR A 125 16.72 8.99 -3.35
C TYR A 125 15.45 8.57 -2.62
N LEU A 126 14.56 9.52 -2.30
CA LEU A 126 13.27 9.24 -1.66
C LEU A 126 12.34 8.43 -2.56
N ILE A 127 12.23 8.79 -3.86
CA ILE A 127 11.44 8.02 -4.83
C ILE A 127 12.00 6.60 -4.95
N SER A 128 13.33 6.48 -5.09
CA SER A 128 13.99 5.17 -5.20
C SER A 128 13.79 4.31 -3.97
N SER A 129 13.91 4.88 -2.76
CA SER A 129 13.68 4.18 -1.48
C SER A 129 12.22 3.77 -1.30
N GLY A 130 11.29 4.66 -1.69
CA GLY A 130 9.85 4.37 -1.67
C GLY A 130 9.51 3.21 -2.60
N THR A 131 9.98 3.26 -3.84
CA THR A 131 9.79 2.18 -4.83
C THR A 131 10.44 0.88 -4.37
N ALA A 132 11.63 0.94 -3.79
CA ALA A 132 12.39 -0.23 -3.37
C ALA A 132 11.74 -1.03 -2.25
N ILE A 133 10.99 -0.42 -1.33
CA ILE A 133 10.52 -1.09 -0.12
C ILE A 133 8.99 -1.07 -0.02
N CYS A 134 8.42 0.01 0.54
CA CYS A 134 7.00 0.09 0.87
C CYS A 134 6.41 1.51 0.73
N GLY A 135 6.85 2.25 -0.26
CA GLY A 135 6.27 3.54 -0.62
C GLY A 135 6.43 4.61 0.45
N GLY A 136 5.32 5.16 0.88
CA GLY A 136 5.28 6.28 1.81
C GLY A 136 5.95 6.04 3.16
N SER A 137 5.91 4.80 3.68
CA SER A 137 6.56 4.47 4.97
C SER A 137 8.08 4.56 4.87
N ALA A 138 8.66 4.10 3.76
CA ALA A 138 10.10 4.21 3.51
C ALA A 138 10.51 5.69 3.33
N ILE A 139 9.74 6.48 2.58
CA ILE A 139 9.98 7.93 2.41
C ILE A 139 9.94 8.64 3.76
N ALA A 140 8.93 8.35 4.60
CA ALA A 140 8.77 8.96 5.92
C ALA A 140 9.91 8.60 6.90
N ALA A 141 10.47 7.39 6.79
CA ALA A 141 11.60 6.95 7.61
C ALA A 141 12.93 7.56 7.13
N ILE A 142 13.15 7.59 5.82
CA ILE A 142 14.41 8.01 5.20
C ILE A 142 14.53 9.55 5.13
N GLY A 143 13.43 10.25 4.85
CA GLY A 143 13.43 11.71 4.64
C GLY A 143 14.11 12.50 5.77
N PRO A 144 13.76 12.26 7.05
CA PRO A 144 14.45 12.91 8.17
C PRO A 144 15.95 12.59 8.27
N ILE A 145 16.35 11.37 7.89
CA ILE A 145 17.76 10.93 7.96
C ILE A 145 18.62 11.73 6.96
N ILE A 146 18.14 11.91 5.74
CA ILE A 146 18.85 12.69 4.71
C ILE A 146 18.60 14.19 4.81
N LYS A 147 17.89 14.64 5.85
CA LYS A 147 17.49 16.05 6.05
C LYS A 147 16.77 16.62 4.80
N ALA A 148 15.89 15.80 4.20
CA ALA A 148 15.12 16.21 3.03
C ALA A 148 14.20 17.40 3.37
N LYS A 149 14.02 18.31 2.41
CA LYS A 149 13.06 19.40 2.52
C LYS A 149 11.63 18.85 2.41
N ASP A 150 10.66 19.56 2.97
CA ASP A 150 9.25 19.19 2.89
C ASP A 150 8.78 19.07 1.43
N SER A 151 9.33 19.90 0.53
CA SER A 151 9.07 19.83 -0.90
C SER A 151 9.54 18.53 -1.52
N ASP A 152 10.75 18.05 -1.17
CA ASP A 152 11.31 16.78 -1.66
C ASP A 152 10.45 15.60 -1.22
N MET A 153 10.06 15.62 0.08
CA MET A 153 9.18 14.59 0.65
C MET A 153 7.80 14.58 -0.01
N SER A 154 7.20 15.76 -0.18
CA SER A 154 5.89 15.89 -0.80
C SER A 154 5.89 15.41 -2.26
N MET A 155 6.89 15.78 -3.04
CA MET A 155 7.03 15.31 -4.43
C MET A 155 7.20 13.78 -4.51
N ALA A 156 8.04 13.21 -3.66
CA ALA A 156 8.26 11.77 -3.63
C ALA A 156 6.99 11.02 -3.21
N LEU A 157 6.32 11.46 -2.14
CA LEU A 157 5.06 10.87 -1.67
C LEU A 157 3.98 10.95 -2.74
N ALA A 158 3.79 12.09 -3.37
CA ALA A 158 2.77 12.28 -4.38
C ALA A 158 3.03 11.42 -5.64
N THR A 159 4.31 11.30 -6.07
CA THR A 159 4.70 10.37 -7.15
C THR A 159 4.27 8.94 -6.84
N ILE A 160 4.64 8.44 -5.66
CA ILE A 160 4.33 7.06 -5.25
C ILE A 160 2.83 6.85 -5.12
N PHE A 161 2.08 7.80 -4.55
CA PHE A 161 0.63 7.66 -4.38
C PHE A 161 -0.14 7.65 -5.70
N ILE A 162 0.28 8.46 -6.68
CA ILE A 162 -0.33 8.45 -8.03
C ILE A 162 -0.13 7.08 -8.68
N LEU A 163 1.10 6.56 -8.68
CA LEU A 163 1.40 5.27 -9.28
C LEU A 163 0.65 4.13 -8.59
N ASN A 164 0.54 4.17 -7.28
CA ASN A 164 -0.17 3.15 -6.50
C ASN A 164 -1.69 3.18 -6.74
N ALA A 165 -2.28 4.35 -6.92
CA ALA A 165 -3.69 4.48 -7.27
C ALA A 165 -3.97 3.84 -8.64
N ILE A 166 -3.07 4.00 -9.62
CA ILE A 166 -3.15 3.34 -10.93
C ILE A 166 -2.93 1.83 -10.77
N ALA A 167 -1.90 1.44 -10.01
CA ALA A 167 -1.52 0.05 -9.81
C ALA A 167 -2.66 -0.80 -9.25
N LEU A 168 -3.46 -0.27 -8.34
CA LEU A 168 -4.56 -0.99 -7.71
C LEU A 168 -5.57 -1.54 -8.71
N PHE A 169 -5.79 -0.84 -9.83
CA PHE A 169 -6.70 -1.27 -10.88
C PHE A 169 -5.96 -2.02 -12.01
N LEU A 170 -4.78 -1.53 -12.38
CA LEU A 170 -4.04 -2.05 -13.52
C LEU A 170 -3.47 -3.46 -13.26
N PHE A 171 -2.91 -3.71 -12.07
CA PHE A 171 -2.26 -4.99 -11.80
C PHE A 171 -3.21 -6.18 -11.77
N PRO A 172 -4.38 -6.13 -11.09
CA PRO A 172 -5.33 -7.25 -11.16
C PRO A 172 -5.78 -7.56 -12.59
N ALA A 173 -6.02 -6.52 -13.40
CA ALA A 173 -6.40 -6.69 -14.80
C ALA A 173 -5.28 -7.35 -15.62
N LEU A 174 -4.03 -6.91 -15.44
CA LEU A 174 -2.86 -7.52 -16.08
C LEU A 174 -2.62 -8.96 -15.60
N GLY A 175 -2.76 -9.25 -14.30
CA GLY A 175 -2.62 -10.58 -13.75
C GLY A 175 -3.62 -11.57 -14.37
N HIS A 176 -4.87 -11.18 -14.49
CA HIS A 176 -5.88 -12.00 -15.18
C HIS A 176 -5.60 -12.17 -16.67
N TRP A 177 -5.13 -11.11 -17.35
CA TRP A 177 -4.78 -11.18 -18.76
C TRP A 177 -3.59 -12.10 -19.02
N LEU A 178 -2.62 -12.13 -18.10
CA LEU A 178 -1.44 -13.03 -18.13
C LEU A 178 -1.76 -14.45 -17.65
N GLY A 179 -2.96 -14.72 -17.15
CA GLY A 179 -3.37 -16.03 -16.63
C GLY A 179 -2.63 -16.45 -15.35
N MET A 180 -2.17 -15.48 -14.55
CA MET A 180 -1.40 -15.76 -13.33
C MET A 180 -2.23 -16.48 -12.28
N THR A 181 -1.62 -17.43 -11.57
CA THR A 181 -2.19 -18.02 -10.35
C THR A 181 -2.24 -16.97 -9.23
N GLN A 182 -3.03 -17.22 -8.19
CA GLN A 182 -3.10 -16.29 -7.06
C GLN A 182 -1.76 -16.13 -6.33
N GLN A 183 -0.94 -17.19 -6.29
CA GLN A 183 0.39 -17.15 -5.69
C GLN A 183 1.36 -16.30 -6.50
N GLU A 184 1.42 -16.50 -7.82
CA GLU A 184 2.24 -15.70 -8.73
C GLU A 184 1.84 -14.23 -8.70
N PHE A 185 0.53 -13.95 -8.81
CA PHE A 185 0.02 -12.59 -8.73
C PHE A 185 0.33 -11.93 -7.38
N GLY A 186 0.09 -12.64 -6.28
CA GLY A 186 0.39 -12.14 -4.93
C GLY A 186 1.85 -11.74 -4.77
N THR A 187 2.76 -12.60 -5.26
CA THR A 187 4.20 -12.35 -5.27
C THR A 187 4.56 -11.15 -6.15
N TRP A 188 4.04 -11.10 -7.38
CA TRP A 188 4.27 -10.01 -8.31
C TRP A 188 3.77 -8.67 -7.78
N ALA A 189 2.53 -8.62 -7.31
CA ALA A 189 1.92 -7.43 -6.74
C ALA A 189 2.71 -6.90 -5.52
N ALA A 190 3.17 -7.78 -4.64
CA ALA A 190 3.97 -7.39 -3.48
C ALA A 190 5.29 -6.72 -3.86
N ILE A 191 5.89 -7.14 -4.97
CA ILE A 191 7.17 -6.60 -5.45
C ILE A 191 6.96 -5.32 -6.26
N ALA A 192 6.04 -5.36 -7.21
CA ALA A 192 5.86 -4.33 -8.23
C ALA A 192 5.01 -3.13 -7.79
N ILE A 193 4.02 -3.32 -6.92
CA ILE A 193 3.23 -2.22 -6.36
C ILE A 193 3.97 -1.65 -5.15
N HIS A 194 4.19 -0.34 -5.11
CA HIS A 194 5.12 0.26 -4.16
C HIS A 194 4.56 0.35 -2.74
N ASP A 195 3.27 0.56 -2.53
CA ASP A 195 2.67 0.81 -1.22
C ASP A 195 1.92 -0.41 -0.67
N THR A 196 1.98 -0.59 0.66
CA THR A 196 1.33 -1.71 1.34
C THR A 196 -0.18 -1.70 1.17
N SER A 197 -0.83 -0.54 1.25
CA SER A 197 -2.29 -0.42 1.12
C SER A 197 -2.78 -0.85 -0.26
N SER A 198 -2.07 -0.42 -1.31
CA SER A 198 -2.42 -0.76 -2.68
C SER A 198 -2.13 -2.24 -3.01
N VAL A 199 -1.07 -2.81 -2.42
CA VAL A 199 -0.77 -4.26 -2.52
C VAL A 199 -1.89 -5.08 -1.89
N VAL A 200 -2.28 -4.75 -0.67
CA VAL A 200 -3.36 -5.45 0.04
C VAL A 200 -4.68 -5.31 -0.71
N GLY A 201 -4.97 -4.11 -1.25
CA GLY A 201 -6.16 -3.86 -2.06
C GLY A 201 -6.16 -4.64 -3.37
N ALA A 202 -5.04 -4.70 -4.10
CA ALA A 202 -4.90 -5.46 -5.33
C ALA A 202 -4.98 -6.97 -5.09
N GLY A 203 -4.32 -7.47 -4.02
CA GLY A 203 -4.42 -8.86 -3.60
C GLY A 203 -5.85 -9.27 -3.24
N ALA A 204 -6.57 -8.44 -2.47
CA ALA A 204 -7.96 -8.68 -2.12
C ALA A 204 -8.90 -8.67 -3.33
N ALA A 205 -8.59 -7.88 -4.37
CA ALA A 205 -9.34 -7.86 -5.62
C ALA A 205 -9.09 -9.09 -6.48
N TYR A 206 -7.88 -9.67 -6.40
CA TYR A 206 -7.49 -10.82 -7.20
C TYR A 206 -7.95 -12.15 -6.58
N GLY A 207 -7.84 -12.31 -5.26
CA GLY A 207 -8.28 -13.49 -4.55
C GLY A 207 -7.75 -13.57 -3.11
N GLU A 208 -8.28 -14.54 -2.37
CA GLU A 208 -7.96 -14.73 -0.94
C GLU A 208 -6.48 -15.12 -0.74
N GLU A 209 -6.00 -16.10 -1.49
CA GLU A 209 -4.61 -16.56 -1.44
C GLU A 209 -3.67 -15.45 -1.92
N ALA A 210 -4.03 -14.73 -2.98
CA ALA A 210 -3.26 -13.59 -3.47
C ALA A 210 -3.13 -12.49 -2.40
N LEU A 211 -4.19 -12.22 -1.63
CA LEU A 211 -4.15 -11.29 -0.50
C LEU A 211 -3.15 -11.73 0.57
N GLN A 212 -3.18 -13.01 0.96
CA GLN A 212 -2.30 -13.54 1.99
C GLN A 212 -0.83 -13.50 1.57
N VAL A 213 -0.53 -13.99 0.38
CA VAL A 213 0.83 -14.00 -0.20
C VAL A 213 1.36 -12.57 -0.35
N ALA A 214 0.58 -11.69 -1.00
CA ALA A 214 0.98 -10.31 -1.24
C ALA A 214 1.23 -9.54 0.07
N THR A 215 0.36 -9.72 1.07
CA THR A 215 0.51 -9.05 2.38
C THR A 215 1.76 -9.53 3.09
N THR A 216 1.99 -10.83 3.16
CA THR A 216 3.15 -11.43 3.83
C THR A 216 4.46 -10.94 3.22
N ILE A 217 4.60 -11.07 1.89
CA ILE A 217 5.82 -10.65 1.18
C ILE A 217 6.04 -9.14 1.34
N LYS A 218 4.99 -8.33 1.22
CA LYS A 218 5.10 -6.89 1.38
C LYS A 218 5.51 -6.46 2.78
N LEU A 219 4.98 -7.11 3.82
CA LEU A 219 5.35 -6.80 5.21
C LEU A 219 6.78 -7.27 5.54
N THR A 220 7.19 -8.44 5.04
CA THR A 220 8.59 -8.89 5.14
C THR A 220 9.53 -7.90 4.46
N ARG A 221 9.15 -7.42 3.27
CA ARG A 221 9.92 -6.39 2.54
C ARG A 221 9.97 -5.06 3.32
N ALA A 222 8.92 -4.69 4.04
CA ALA A 222 8.89 -3.48 4.84
C ALA A 222 9.92 -3.50 6.00
N LEU A 223 10.35 -4.66 6.48
CA LEU A 223 11.43 -4.77 7.47
C LEU A 223 12.77 -4.24 6.94
N TRP A 224 12.97 -4.24 5.63
CA TRP A 224 14.17 -3.67 4.98
C TRP A 224 14.29 -2.15 5.14
N ILE A 225 13.26 -1.48 5.67
CA ILE A 225 13.38 -0.07 6.09
C ILE A 225 14.52 0.08 7.11
N ILE A 226 14.68 -0.88 8.03
CA ILE A 226 15.69 -0.79 9.10
C ILE A 226 17.11 -0.84 8.54
N PRO A 227 17.51 -1.90 7.79
CA PRO A 227 18.83 -1.92 7.16
C PRO A 227 19.09 -0.73 6.24
N LEU A 228 18.09 -0.33 5.44
CA LEU A 228 18.23 0.82 4.54
C LEU A 228 18.40 2.13 5.31
N ALA A 229 17.64 2.33 6.39
CA ALA A 229 17.77 3.53 7.23
C ALA A 229 19.16 3.63 7.88
N LEU A 230 19.69 2.50 8.38
CA LEU A 230 21.06 2.44 8.93
C LEU A 230 22.10 2.74 7.85
N LEU A 231 22.00 2.11 6.68
CA LEU A 231 22.90 2.38 5.55
C LEU A 231 22.82 3.85 5.12
N THR A 232 21.63 4.40 5.05
CA THR A 232 21.39 5.81 4.70
C THR A 232 22.04 6.74 5.73
N ALA A 233 21.90 6.44 7.02
CA ALA A 233 22.52 7.24 8.09
C ALA A 233 24.04 7.29 7.97
N VAL A 234 24.67 6.17 7.61
CA VAL A 234 26.12 6.09 7.36
C VAL A 234 26.51 6.90 6.11
N ILE A 235 25.81 6.70 4.98
CA ILE A 235 26.12 7.39 3.70
C ILE A 235 25.95 8.90 3.81
N PHE A 236 24.90 9.37 4.49
CA PHE A 236 24.59 10.79 4.65
C PHE A 236 25.20 11.42 5.92
N ARG A 237 26.01 10.66 6.68
CA ARG A 237 26.64 11.08 7.94
C ARG A 237 25.68 11.76 8.90
N SER A 238 24.52 11.13 9.10
CA SER A 238 23.43 11.65 9.95
C SER A 238 23.66 11.25 11.41
N GLU A 239 23.96 12.20 12.29
CA GLU A 239 24.10 11.94 13.72
C GLU A 239 22.75 11.88 14.42
N GLY A 240 22.52 10.85 15.23
CA GLY A 240 21.57 10.84 16.36
C GLY A 240 20.07 10.78 16.08
N LYS A 241 19.59 10.45 14.86
CA LYS A 241 18.13 10.36 14.62
C LYS A 241 17.57 8.98 14.90
N LYS A 242 16.47 8.92 15.67
CA LYS A 242 15.74 7.68 15.97
C LYS A 242 15.09 7.12 14.70
N ILE A 243 15.36 5.84 14.40
CA ILE A 243 14.71 5.11 13.32
C ILE A 243 13.30 4.74 13.78
N SER A 244 12.29 5.14 13.01
CA SER A 244 10.90 4.78 13.30
C SER A 244 10.62 3.37 12.78
N ILE A 245 10.49 2.42 13.69
CA ILE A 245 10.08 1.05 13.35
C ILE A 245 8.56 1.02 13.21
N PRO A 246 8.01 0.44 12.11
CA PRO A 246 6.57 0.31 11.95
C PRO A 246 6.01 -0.74 12.92
N TRP A 247 5.52 -0.30 14.08
CA TRP A 247 5.04 -1.15 15.17
C TRP A 247 3.94 -2.14 14.76
N PHE A 248 3.10 -1.78 13.80
CA PHE A 248 2.01 -2.62 13.32
C PHE A 248 2.50 -3.93 12.66
N ILE A 249 3.73 -3.97 12.14
CA ILE A 249 4.33 -5.19 11.58
C ILE A 249 4.62 -6.19 12.70
N LEU A 250 5.12 -5.74 13.85
CA LEU A 250 5.34 -6.60 15.01
C LEU A 250 4.00 -7.20 15.49
N PHE A 251 2.96 -6.38 15.59
CA PHE A 251 1.64 -6.86 16.00
C PHE A 251 0.99 -7.78 14.95
N PHE A 252 1.26 -7.58 13.67
CA PHE A 252 0.85 -8.53 12.62
C PHE A 252 1.51 -9.91 12.83
N ILE A 253 2.82 -9.94 13.12
CA ILE A 253 3.53 -11.21 13.42
C ILE A 253 2.96 -11.85 14.68
N VAL A 254 2.71 -11.07 15.75
CA VAL A 254 2.08 -11.57 16.98
C VAL A 254 0.68 -12.13 16.69
N ALA A 255 -0.14 -11.46 15.90
CA ALA A 255 -1.46 -11.95 15.48
C ALA A 255 -1.37 -13.29 14.75
N MET A 256 -0.40 -13.43 13.83
CA MET A 256 -0.13 -14.68 13.12
C MET A 256 0.34 -15.79 14.04
N LEU A 257 1.22 -15.50 15.02
CA LEU A 257 1.65 -16.45 16.06
C LEU A 257 0.47 -16.89 16.91
N LEU A 258 -0.37 -15.97 17.38
CA LEU A 258 -1.56 -16.27 18.15
C LEU A 258 -2.53 -17.16 17.36
N ASN A 259 -2.76 -16.86 16.09
CA ASN A 259 -3.62 -17.69 15.24
C ASN A 259 -3.05 -19.09 15.03
N THR A 260 -1.72 -19.19 14.85
CA THR A 260 -1.06 -20.49 14.55
C THR A 260 -0.95 -21.41 15.77
N TYR A 261 -0.74 -20.86 16.99
CA TYR A 261 -0.42 -21.66 18.16
C TYR A 261 -1.44 -21.59 19.30
N VAL A 262 -2.26 -20.53 19.37
CA VAL A 262 -3.18 -20.31 20.50
C VAL A 262 -4.64 -20.51 20.07
N LEU A 263 -5.00 -20.06 18.88
CA LEU A 263 -6.39 -20.11 18.39
C LEU A 263 -6.71 -21.36 17.56
N THR A 264 -5.83 -22.36 17.55
CA THR A 264 -6.06 -23.63 16.85
C THR A 264 -7.34 -24.33 17.30
N ASP A 265 -7.67 -24.27 18.59
CA ASP A 265 -8.86 -24.91 19.16
C ASP A 265 -10.14 -24.07 19.02
N ILE A 266 -9.99 -22.79 18.69
CA ILE A 266 -11.10 -21.81 18.51
C ILE A 266 -10.92 -21.00 17.22
N PRO A 267 -10.92 -21.65 16.04
CA PRO A 267 -10.63 -20.98 14.77
C PRO A 267 -11.65 -19.89 14.41
N GLN A 268 -12.89 -19.98 14.95
CA GLN A 268 -13.95 -18.99 14.73
C GLN A 268 -13.55 -17.59 15.20
N VAL A 269 -12.76 -17.47 16.28
CA VAL A 269 -12.29 -16.18 16.81
C VAL A 269 -11.32 -15.52 15.82
N GLY A 270 -10.35 -16.29 15.29
CA GLY A 270 -9.42 -15.81 14.27
C GLY A 270 -10.15 -15.36 13.00
N GLN A 271 -11.06 -16.18 12.51
CA GLN A 271 -11.88 -15.88 11.33
C GLN A 271 -12.78 -14.64 11.52
N PHE A 272 -13.36 -14.45 12.71
CA PHE A 272 -14.16 -13.26 13.01
C PHE A 272 -13.30 -11.98 12.98
N ILE A 273 -12.14 -12.00 13.64
CA ILE A 273 -11.20 -10.84 13.62
C ILE A 273 -10.72 -10.54 12.20
N TYR A 274 -10.37 -11.59 11.44
CA TYR A 274 -9.98 -11.48 10.05
C TYR A 274 -11.10 -10.86 9.18
N GLY A 275 -12.34 -11.29 9.36
CA GLY A 275 -13.49 -10.72 8.66
C GLY A 275 -13.69 -9.23 8.93
N ILE A 276 -13.57 -8.81 10.20
CA ILE A 276 -13.62 -7.37 10.56
C ILE A 276 -12.47 -6.61 9.92
N ALA A 277 -11.27 -7.18 9.94
CA ALA A 277 -10.08 -6.56 9.35
C ALA A 277 -10.24 -6.33 7.84
N ARG A 278 -10.79 -7.30 7.10
CA ARG A 278 -11.13 -7.14 5.67
C ARG A 278 -12.11 -6.00 5.43
N LYS A 279 -13.15 -5.89 6.23
CA LYS A 279 -14.12 -4.78 6.14
C LYS A 279 -13.49 -3.43 6.46
N GLY A 280 -12.63 -3.38 7.48
CA GLY A 280 -11.82 -2.21 7.79
C GLY A 280 -10.91 -1.79 6.64
N LEU A 281 -10.34 -2.75 5.91
CA LEU A 281 -9.54 -2.49 4.72
C LEU A 281 -10.36 -1.82 3.61
N VAL A 282 -11.58 -2.29 3.35
CA VAL A 282 -12.47 -1.69 2.34
C VAL A 282 -12.76 -0.22 2.67
N ILE A 283 -13.09 0.07 3.93
CA ILE A 283 -13.33 1.45 4.39
C ILE A 283 -12.04 2.29 4.26
N THR A 284 -10.89 1.70 4.55
CA THR A 284 -9.58 2.35 4.37
C THR A 284 -9.36 2.79 2.92
N MET A 285 -9.71 1.94 1.95
CA MET A 285 -9.58 2.25 0.53
C MET A 285 -10.45 3.45 0.12
N PHE A 286 -11.67 3.55 0.65
CA PHE A 286 -12.50 4.74 0.45
C PHE A 286 -11.83 6.02 0.98
N PHE A 287 -11.28 5.99 2.19
CA PHE A 287 -10.56 7.14 2.75
C PHE A 287 -9.33 7.53 1.93
N ILE A 288 -8.60 6.54 1.42
CA ILE A 288 -7.43 6.79 0.56
C ILE A 288 -7.89 7.46 -0.74
N GLY A 289 -8.92 6.94 -1.41
CA GLY A 289 -9.48 7.54 -2.61
C GLY A 289 -9.97 8.97 -2.38
N ALA A 290 -10.71 9.20 -1.30
CA ALA A 290 -11.24 10.51 -0.91
C ALA A 290 -10.15 11.52 -0.48
N SER A 291 -8.93 11.06 -0.23
CA SER A 291 -7.77 11.90 0.11
C SER A 291 -6.99 12.38 -1.12
N LEU A 292 -7.20 11.78 -2.29
CA LEU A 292 -6.52 12.19 -3.51
C LEU A 292 -7.06 13.54 -3.98
N SER A 293 -6.16 14.44 -4.40
CA SER A 293 -6.56 15.75 -4.94
C SER A 293 -5.86 16.04 -6.25
N ILE A 294 -6.55 16.81 -7.10
CA ILE A 294 -5.98 17.31 -8.36
C ILE A 294 -4.75 18.17 -8.09
N ASP A 295 -4.77 18.94 -6.99
CA ASP A 295 -3.65 19.80 -6.62
C ASP A 295 -2.41 18.98 -6.25
N THR A 296 -2.59 17.85 -5.55
CA THR A 296 -1.51 16.89 -5.28
C THR A 296 -0.94 16.32 -6.58
N ILE A 297 -1.80 15.97 -7.54
CA ILE A 297 -1.36 15.46 -8.86
C ILE A 297 -0.59 16.54 -9.63
N LYS A 298 -1.06 17.77 -9.61
CA LYS A 298 -0.42 18.91 -10.30
C LYS A 298 0.89 19.35 -9.63
N SER A 299 1.04 19.16 -8.32
CA SER A 299 2.25 19.53 -7.58
C SER A 299 3.45 18.61 -7.86
N VAL A 300 3.21 17.44 -8.46
CA VAL A 300 4.26 16.52 -8.89
C VAL A 300 4.83 17.02 -10.22
N GLY A 301 6.10 17.38 -10.21
CA GLY A 301 6.80 17.71 -11.45
C GLY A 301 6.91 16.50 -12.37
N ILE A 302 6.91 16.72 -13.68
CA ILE A 302 6.97 15.64 -14.68
C ILE A 302 8.19 14.73 -14.51
N ARG A 303 9.33 15.27 -14.11
CA ARG A 303 10.58 14.49 -13.93
C ARG A 303 10.50 13.49 -12.77
N PRO A 304 10.05 13.86 -11.54
CA PRO A 304 9.82 12.89 -10.46
C PRO A 304 8.83 11.80 -10.85
N LEU A 305 7.75 12.15 -11.54
CA LEU A 305 6.76 11.18 -12.02
C LEU A 305 7.37 10.20 -13.03
N LEU A 306 8.16 10.71 -13.98
CA LEU A 306 8.88 9.86 -14.95
C LEU A 306 9.87 8.93 -14.26
N GLN A 307 10.60 9.37 -13.24
CA GLN A 307 11.46 8.49 -12.44
C GLN A 307 10.66 7.35 -11.82
N GLY A 308 9.53 7.67 -11.20
CA GLY A 308 8.65 6.68 -10.60
C GLY A 308 8.13 5.68 -11.63
N ILE A 309 7.65 6.15 -12.80
CA ILE A 309 7.16 5.30 -13.90
C ILE A 309 8.27 4.38 -14.43
N LEU A 310 9.44 4.90 -14.71
CA LEU A 310 10.56 4.11 -15.24
C LEU A 310 10.99 3.03 -14.25
N LEU A 311 11.10 3.38 -12.95
CA LEU A 311 11.38 2.39 -11.91
C LEU A 311 10.27 1.35 -11.80
N TRP A 312 9.01 1.78 -11.89
CA TRP A 312 7.87 0.89 -11.84
C TRP A 312 7.88 -0.13 -12.99
N LEU A 313 8.18 0.33 -14.22
CA LEU A 313 8.32 -0.56 -15.37
C LEU A 313 9.47 -1.54 -15.19
N VAL A 314 10.64 -1.07 -14.73
CA VAL A 314 11.81 -1.93 -14.50
C VAL A 314 11.52 -3.01 -13.46
N ILE A 315 10.94 -2.61 -12.31
CA ILE A 315 10.68 -3.58 -11.23
C ILE A 315 9.53 -4.53 -11.59
N SER A 316 8.50 -4.06 -12.29
CA SER A 316 7.37 -4.88 -12.71
C SER A 316 7.79 -5.92 -13.75
N ALA A 317 8.54 -5.49 -14.78
CA ALA A 317 9.05 -6.40 -15.81
C ALA A 317 10.09 -7.38 -15.24
N GLY A 318 11.02 -6.88 -14.42
CA GLY A 318 12.04 -7.73 -13.81
C GLY A 318 11.47 -8.76 -12.84
N SER A 319 10.46 -8.39 -12.03
CA SER A 319 9.80 -9.35 -11.14
C SER A 319 8.89 -10.31 -11.89
N LEU A 320 8.24 -9.87 -12.97
CA LEU A 320 7.44 -10.74 -13.82
C LEU A 320 8.30 -11.82 -14.48
N ALA A 321 9.45 -11.43 -15.06
CA ALA A 321 10.40 -12.36 -15.68
C ALA A 321 11.06 -13.35 -14.70
N TYR A 322 11.02 -13.05 -13.39
CA TYR A 322 11.51 -13.97 -12.36
C TYR A 322 10.43 -14.97 -11.91
N ILE A 323 9.15 -14.56 -11.96
CA ILE A 323 8.02 -15.35 -11.44
C ILE A 323 7.45 -16.30 -12.49
N LEU A 324 7.40 -15.88 -13.77
CA LEU A 324 7.00 -16.70 -14.92
C LEU A 324 8.19 -17.47 -15.50
#